data_f05980c5e8ce7323c9a601fd251ea2b7
#
_entry.id   f05980c5e8ce7323c9a601fd251ea2b7
#
_cell.length_a   1.000
_cell.length_b   1.000
_cell.length_c   1.000
_cell.angle_alpha   90.00
_cell.angle_beta   90.00
_cell.angle_gamma   90.00
#
_symmetry.space_group_name_H-M   'P 1'
#
loop_
_entity.id
_entity.type
_entity.pdbx_description
1 polymer ?
#
loop_
_entity_poly.entity_id
_entity_poly.type
_entity_poly.pdbx_seq_one_letter_code
_entity_poly.pdbx_strand_id
1 'polypeptide(L)'
;YSSAASDVYKRQMTHIGQIIEKELHRQERSVTWFARRLYCDRTNVYNIFRRQSLDTELLLRISIILEYNFFQIYSDIYNNRT
;
A
#
# COMPACT_ATOMS: atom_id res chain seq x y z
N TYR A 1 16.24 -4.89 24.62
CA TYR A 1 15.37 -4.18 24.55
C TYR A 1 14.82 -3.89 23.22
N SER A 2 15.22 -3.17 22.72
CA SER A 2 14.55 -2.58 21.61
C SER A 2 14.55 -3.42 20.36
N SER A 3 15.52 -4.32 20.17
CA SER A 3 15.50 -5.06 18.91
C SER A 3 14.34 -6.05 18.84
N ALA A 4 13.96 -6.66 19.96
CA ALA A 4 12.79 -7.53 19.95
C ALA A 4 11.52 -6.73 19.71
N ALA A 5 11.41 -5.55 20.31
CA ALA A 5 10.26 -4.68 20.10
C ALA A 5 10.21 -4.20 18.66
N SER A 6 11.36 -3.88 18.08
CA SER A 6 11.43 -3.47 16.69
C SER A 6 11.00 -4.58 15.73
N ASP A 7 11.40 -5.81 16.03
CA ASP A 7 11.03 -6.94 15.18
C ASP A 7 9.53 -7.20 15.22
N VAL A 8 8.93 -7.13 16.40
CA VAL A 8 7.48 -7.28 16.55
C VAL A 8 6.77 -6.18 15.78
N TYR A 9 7.27 -4.96 15.88
CA TYR A 9 6.71 -3.82 15.20
C TYR A 9 6.77 -4.01 13.68
N LYS A 10 7.91 -4.47 13.17
CA LYS A 10 8.07 -4.70 11.74
C LYS A 10 7.13 -5.79 11.22
N ARG A 11 6.86 -6.81 12.03
CA ARG A 11 5.94 -7.87 11.63
C ARG A 11 4.51 -7.36 11.50
N GLN A 12 4.16 -6.34 12.25
CA GLN A 12 2.83 -5.75 12.16
C GLN A 12 2.71 -4.79 11.00
N MET A 13 3.85 -4.29 10.50
CA MET A 13 3.82 -3.40 9.37
C MET A 13 3.56 -4.19 8.11
N THR A 14 2.58 -3.75 7.40
CA THR A 14 2.12 -4.44 6.24
C THR A 14 2.90 -3.99 5.01
N HIS A 15 2.95 -4.82 4.00
CA HIS A 15 3.60 -4.50 2.74
C HIS A 15 2.56 -3.78 1.87
N ILE A 16 2.64 -2.44 1.85
CA ILE A 16 1.58 -1.64 1.22
C ILE A 16 1.42 -1.94 -0.26
N GLY A 17 2.52 -2.19 -0.96
CA GLY A 17 2.46 -2.50 -2.39
C GLY A 17 1.64 -3.75 -2.67
N GLN A 18 1.79 -4.77 -1.85
CA GLN A 18 1.03 -6.01 -2.02
C GLN A 18 -0.44 -5.80 -1.70
N ILE A 19 -0.74 -4.96 -0.73
CA ILE A 19 -2.13 -4.67 -0.38
C ILE A 19 -2.81 -3.91 -1.51
N ILE A 20 -2.09 -2.97 -2.13
CA ILE A 20 -2.61 -2.25 -3.28
C ILE A 20 -2.89 -3.21 -4.43
N GLU A 21 -1.95 -4.13 -4.68
CA GLU A 21 -2.12 -5.12 -5.74
C GLU A 21 -3.35 -6.00 -5.48
N LYS A 22 -3.53 -6.45 -4.25
CA LYS A 22 -4.69 -7.27 -3.90
C LYS A 22 -5.98 -6.51 -4.07
N GLU A 23 -5.99 -5.24 -3.68
CA GLU A 23 -7.20 -4.43 -3.82
C GLU A 23 -7.54 -4.18 -5.29
N LEU A 24 -6.53 -3.95 -6.11
CA LEU A 24 -6.72 -3.79 -7.54
C LEU A 24 -7.35 -5.04 -8.15
N HIS A 25 -6.84 -6.22 -7.77
CA HIS A 25 -7.38 -7.49 -8.25
C HIS A 25 -8.79 -7.73 -7.72
N ARG A 26 -9.04 -7.38 -6.47
CA ARG A 26 -10.38 -7.54 -5.89
C ARG A 26 -11.41 -6.72 -6.67
N GLN A 27 -11.02 -5.55 -7.13
CA GLN A 27 -11.88 -4.68 -7.92
C GLN A 27 -11.92 -5.07 -9.39
N GLU A 28 -11.16 -6.10 -9.78
CA GLU A 28 -11.09 -6.59 -11.15
C GLU A 28 -10.64 -5.51 -12.13
N ARG A 29 -9.73 -4.64 -11.67
CA ARG A 29 -9.14 -3.61 -12.50
C ARG A 29 -7.79 -4.08 -13.04
N SER A 30 -7.47 -3.66 -14.27
CA SER A 30 -6.21 -4.05 -14.88
C SER A 30 -5.08 -3.13 -14.46
N VAL A 31 -3.84 -3.62 -14.59
CA VAL A 31 -2.65 -2.81 -14.35
C VAL A 31 -2.62 -1.63 -15.34
N THR A 32 -3.04 -1.86 -16.57
CA THR A 32 -3.11 -0.79 -17.58
C THR A 32 -4.07 0.31 -17.15
N TRP A 33 -5.23 -0.05 -16.63
CA TRP A 33 -6.18 0.93 -16.13
C TRP A 33 -5.57 1.75 -15.00
N PHE A 34 -4.91 1.09 -14.06
CA PHE A 34 -4.30 1.73 -12.91
C PHE A 34 -3.17 2.68 -13.34
N ALA A 35 -2.32 2.20 -14.26
CA ALA A 35 -1.23 3.02 -14.77
C ALA A 35 -1.74 4.29 -15.43
N ARG A 36 -2.82 4.20 -16.19
CA ARG A 36 -3.42 5.37 -16.83
C ARG A 36 -3.91 6.36 -15.80
N ARG A 37 -4.54 5.89 -14.74
CA ARG A 37 -5.04 6.77 -13.68
C ARG A 37 -3.91 7.45 -12.93
N LEU A 38 -2.78 6.78 -12.80
CA LEU A 38 -1.61 7.33 -12.13
C LEU A 38 -0.73 8.17 -13.06
N TYR A 39 -1.07 8.20 -14.36
CA TYR A 39 -0.26 8.92 -15.36
C TYR A 39 1.17 8.40 -15.39
N CYS A 40 1.31 7.09 -15.36
CA CYS A 40 2.62 6.44 -15.45
C CYS A 40 2.50 5.19 -16.30
N ASP A 41 3.62 4.49 -16.52
CA ASP A 41 3.58 3.26 -17.29
C ASP A 41 3.42 2.04 -16.36
N ARG A 42 3.22 0.87 -16.98
CA ARG A 42 2.99 -0.36 -16.21
C ARG A 42 4.19 -0.75 -15.37
N THR A 43 5.40 -0.44 -15.85
CA THR A 43 6.61 -0.74 -15.09
C THR A 43 6.58 -0.04 -13.74
N ASN A 44 6.15 1.22 -13.71
CA ASN A 44 6.04 1.96 -12.47
C ASN A 44 5.01 1.34 -11.53
N VAL A 45 3.90 0.83 -12.09
CA VAL A 45 2.89 0.16 -11.28
C VAL A 45 3.47 -1.10 -10.62
N TYR A 46 4.21 -1.91 -11.40
CA TYR A 46 4.83 -3.09 -10.83
C TYR A 46 5.86 -2.74 -9.77
N ASN A 47 6.59 -1.64 -9.95
CA ASN A 47 7.51 -1.16 -8.93
C ASN A 47 6.78 -0.77 -7.65
N ILE A 48 5.62 -0.13 -7.77
CA ILE A 48 4.80 0.21 -6.60
C ILE A 48 4.40 -1.06 -5.85
N PHE A 49 4.01 -2.10 -6.57
CA PHE A 49 3.59 -3.36 -5.94
C PHE A 49 4.72 -4.01 -5.13
N ARG A 50 5.97 -3.73 -5.47
CA ARG A 50 7.12 -4.29 -4.77
C ARG A 50 7.56 -3.50 -3.55
N ARG A 51 7.02 -2.30 -3.38
CA ARG A 51 7.47 -1.42 -2.31
C ARG A 51 6.75 -1.75 -1.01
N GLN A 52 7.52 -1.82 0.05
CA GLN A 52 6.95 -2.05 1.37
C GLN A 52 6.24 -0.82 1.91
N SER A 53 6.69 0.36 1.52
CA SER A 53 6.07 1.62 1.94
C SER A 53 6.10 2.61 0.80
N LEU A 54 5.21 3.58 0.85
CA LEU A 54 5.09 4.63 -0.15
C LEU A 54 5.04 5.97 0.55
N ASP A 55 5.40 7.03 -0.19
CA ASP A 55 5.19 8.36 0.36
C ASP A 55 3.69 8.66 0.49
N THR A 56 3.38 9.58 1.36
CA THR A 56 2.00 9.86 1.73
C THR A 56 1.19 10.40 0.55
N GLU A 57 1.80 11.24 -0.29
CA GLU A 57 1.07 11.81 -1.41
C GLU A 57 0.72 10.75 -2.44
N LEU A 58 1.66 9.87 -2.75
CA LEU A 58 1.38 8.78 -3.69
C LEU A 58 0.31 7.86 -3.15
N LEU A 59 0.39 7.54 -1.86
CA LEU A 59 -0.61 6.69 -1.24
C LEU A 59 -1.98 7.34 -1.26
N LEU A 60 -2.04 8.65 -1.05
CA LEU A 60 -3.30 9.38 -1.14
C LEU A 60 -3.90 9.30 -2.54
N ARG A 61 -3.07 9.51 -3.56
CA ARG A 61 -3.55 9.43 -4.94
C ARG A 61 -4.09 8.03 -5.26
N ILE A 62 -3.37 7.01 -4.83
CA ILE A 62 -3.79 5.62 -5.05
C ILE A 62 -5.10 5.34 -4.32
N SER A 63 -5.23 5.83 -3.10
CA SER A 63 -6.45 5.66 -2.32
C SER A 63 -7.65 6.29 -3.02
N ILE A 64 -7.46 7.48 -3.58
CA ILE A 64 -8.52 8.16 -4.30
C ILE A 64 -8.88 7.40 -5.57
N ILE A 65 -7.88 6.94 -6.31
CA ILE A 65 -8.11 6.21 -7.58
C ILE A 65 -8.87 4.93 -7.35
N LEU A 66 -8.50 4.16 -6.33
CA LEU A 66 -9.13 2.89 -6.03
C LEU A 66 -10.33 3.03 -5.11
N GLU A 67 -10.61 4.23 -4.64
CA GLU A 67 -11.70 4.51 -3.70
C GLU A 67 -11.63 3.57 -2.48
N TYR A 68 -10.42 3.43 -1.96
CA TYR A 68 -10.15 2.57 -0.82
C TYR A 68 -9.19 3.30 0.11
N ASN A 69 -9.52 3.39 1.38
CA ASN A 69 -8.72 4.12 2.35
C ASN A 69 -7.56 3.26 2.85
N PHE A 70 -6.43 3.31 2.14
CA PHE A 70 -5.24 2.57 2.56
C PHE A 70 -4.65 3.10 3.86
N PHE A 71 -4.95 4.32 4.24
CA PHE A 71 -4.48 4.89 5.51
C PHE A 71 -5.11 4.19 6.70
N GLN A 72 -6.27 3.57 6.52
CA GLN A 72 -6.92 2.83 7.59
C GLN A 72 -6.04 1.67 8.07
N ILE A 73 -5.28 1.08 7.17
CA ILE A 73 -4.36 -0.02 7.52
C ILE A 73 -3.35 0.46 8.55
N TYR A 74 -2.76 1.63 8.30
CA TYR A 74 -1.79 2.21 9.23
C TYR A 74 -2.44 2.64 10.53
N SER A 75 -3.65 3.17 10.46
CA SER A 75 -4.40 3.53 11.64
C SER A 75 -4.69 2.30 12.50
N ASP A 76 -5.05 1.19 11.88
CA ASP A 76 -5.31 -0.05 12.59
C ASP A 76 -4.05 -0.59 13.25
N ILE A 77 -2.91 -0.51 12.55
CA ILE A 77 -1.63 -0.92 13.11
C ILE A 77 -1.30 -0.06 14.34
N TYR A 78 -1.49 1.24 14.22
CA TYR A 78 -1.25 2.15 15.33
C TYR A 78 -2.12 1.80 16.54
N ASN A 79 -3.39 1.52 16.29
CA ASN A 79 -4.34 1.23 17.36
C ASN A 79 -4.07 -0.12 18.02
N ASN A 80 -3.43 -1.03 17.33
CA ASN A 80 -3.15 -2.39 17.83
C ASN A 80 -1.71 -2.59 18.27
N ARG A 81 -0.93 -1.52 18.32
CA ARG A 81 0.44 -1.62 18.81
C ARG A 81 0.42 -1.84 20.31
N THR A 82 1.21 -2.75 20.80
CA THR A 82 1.41 -2.91 22.27
C THR A 82 2.44 -3.96 22.52
#